data_a11fb9d76058db3c22539c795bd908aa
#
_entry.id   a11fb9d76058db3c22539c795bd908aa
#
_cell.length_a   1.000
_cell.length_b   1.000
_cell.length_c   1.000
_cell.angle_alpha   90.00
_cell.angle_beta   90.00
_cell.angle_gamma   90.00
#
_symmetry.space_group_name_H-M   'P 1'
#
loop_
_entity.id
_entity.type
_entity.pdbx_description
1 polymer ?
#
loop_
_entity_poly.entity_id
_entity_poly.type
_entity_poly.pdbx_seq_one_letter_code
_entity_poly.pdbx_strand_id
1 'polypeptide(L)'
;MSGSGPAVGLKETRHATPFAVLGIVADGDALVSVRYLPCGTAPVSPRDRVAERACREIERYVADPEHHFAVPYRLHGTPFQLRVWREIENLFPLKTITYGEIAARLQSAPRAVGGACGANPVPLIVPCHRVLAAGGRLGGFMGGRDDFPLAVKRWLLRHEGLLAAAD
;
A
#
# COMPACT_ATOMS: atom_id res chain seq x y z
N MET A 1 17.34 5.18 3.84
CA MET A 1 16.81 3.99 4.50
C MET A 1 16.20 4.33 5.83
N SER A 2 15.09 4.99 5.83
CA SER A 2 14.35 5.25 7.06
C SER A 2 13.04 4.49 6.98
N GLY A 3 13.09 3.21 7.30
CA GLY A 3 11.91 2.53 7.76
C GLY A 3 11.51 3.21 9.05
N SER A 4 10.60 4.17 8.98
CA SER A 4 9.98 4.74 10.17
C SER A 4 9.27 3.58 10.87
N GLY A 5 9.92 3.01 11.87
CA GLY A 5 9.26 2.11 12.80
C GLY A 5 8.06 2.83 13.43
N PRO A 6 7.12 2.09 14.01
CA PRO A 6 5.97 2.70 14.66
C PRO A 6 6.45 3.74 15.69
N ALA A 7 5.73 4.85 15.78
CA ALA A 7 6.02 5.88 16.79
C ALA A 7 6.13 5.22 18.17
N VAL A 8 7.08 5.68 18.95
CA VAL A 8 7.39 5.09 20.27
C VAL A 8 6.11 4.95 21.09
N GLY A 9 5.79 3.73 21.50
CA GLY A 9 4.62 3.40 22.34
C GLY A 9 3.40 2.85 21.60
N LEU A 10 3.35 2.92 20.27
CA LEU A 10 2.25 2.33 19.49
C LEU A 10 2.50 0.84 19.25
N LYS A 11 1.44 0.03 19.36
CA LYS A 11 1.51 -1.42 19.20
C LYS A 11 1.13 -1.83 17.77
N GLU A 12 1.96 -2.69 17.18
CA GLU A 12 1.71 -3.24 15.86
C GLU A 12 0.82 -4.49 15.96
N THR A 13 -0.27 -4.50 15.20
CA THR A 13 -1.05 -5.69 14.89
C THR A 13 -0.41 -6.36 13.67
N ARG A 14 -0.36 -7.69 13.65
CA ARG A 14 0.16 -8.47 12.51
C ARG A 14 -0.89 -9.43 12.02
N HIS A 15 -1.43 -9.16 10.85
CA HIS A 15 -2.53 -9.90 10.25
C HIS A 15 -2.06 -10.69 9.03
N ALA A 16 -2.23 -12.01 9.07
CA ALA A 16 -1.82 -12.88 7.97
C ALA A 16 -2.80 -12.80 6.78
N THR A 17 -2.25 -12.73 5.59
CA THR A 17 -3.00 -12.77 4.32
C THR A 17 -2.33 -13.77 3.37
N PRO A 18 -2.96 -14.13 2.23
CA PRO A 18 -2.33 -15.01 1.26
C PRO A 18 -1.04 -14.46 0.63
N PHE A 19 -0.81 -13.15 0.67
CA PHE A 19 0.31 -12.50 -0.03
C PHE A 19 1.38 -11.94 0.89
N ALA A 20 1.06 -11.70 2.16
CA ALA A 20 2.00 -11.12 3.14
C ALA A 20 1.39 -11.22 4.55
N VAL A 21 2.18 -10.92 5.55
CA VAL A 21 1.67 -10.52 6.86
C VAL A 21 1.64 -9.00 6.91
N LEU A 22 0.50 -8.41 7.23
CA LEU A 22 0.37 -6.96 7.30
C LEU A 22 0.62 -6.48 8.73
N GLY A 23 1.66 -5.66 8.89
CA GLY A 23 1.92 -4.94 10.14
C GLY A 23 1.12 -3.65 10.14
N ILE A 24 0.19 -3.52 11.08
CA ILE A 24 -0.83 -2.46 11.12
C ILE A 24 -0.66 -1.69 12.42
N VAL A 25 -0.55 -0.37 12.32
CA VAL A 25 -0.46 0.51 13.49
C VAL A 25 -1.54 1.58 13.40
N ALA A 26 -2.31 1.70 14.47
CA ALA A 26 -3.27 2.78 14.65
C ALA A 26 -2.78 3.74 15.74
N ASP A 27 -3.15 5.00 15.62
CA ASP A 27 -2.97 6.03 16.61
C ASP A 27 -4.31 6.75 16.81
N GLY A 28 -4.91 6.58 17.98
CA GLY A 28 -6.23 7.10 18.26
C GLY A 28 -7.29 6.47 17.36
N ASP A 29 -7.90 7.28 16.50
CA ASP A 29 -9.04 6.92 15.65
C ASP A 29 -8.67 6.60 14.20
N ALA A 30 -7.38 6.52 13.86
CA ALA A 30 -6.94 6.33 12.49
C ALA A 30 -5.71 5.43 12.36
N LEU A 31 -5.59 4.74 11.22
CA LEU A 31 -4.36 4.06 10.82
C LEU A 31 -3.25 5.09 10.52
N VAL A 32 -2.05 4.81 10.96
CA VAL A 32 -0.87 5.62 10.67
C VAL A 32 0.23 4.85 9.95
N SER A 33 0.16 3.52 9.97
CA SER A 33 1.14 2.68 9.26
C SER A 33 0.54 1.33 8.86
N VAL A 34 0.86 0.90 7.65
CA VAL A 34 0.69 -0.46 7.17
C VAL A 34 2.01 -0.88 6.53
N ARG A 35 2.49 -2.09 6.85
CA ARG A 35 3.72 -2.64 6.28
C ARG A 35 3.48 -4.04 5.76
N TYR A 36 4.12 -4.39 4.66
CA TYR A 36 4.17 -5.78 4.19
C TYR A 36 5.35 -6.50 4.86
N LEU A 37 5.05 -7.57 5.57
CA LEU A 37 6.02 -8.44 6.23
C LEU A 37 6.01 -9.81 5.54
N PRO A 38 7.13 -10.56 5.57
CA PRO A 38 7.18 -11.89 4.96
C PRO A 38 6.09 -12.82 5.49
N CYS A 39 5.55 -13.67 4.61
CA CYS A 39 4.68 -14.77 5.01
C CYS A 39 5.39 -15.62 6.07
N GLY A 40 4.64 -16.06 7.09
CA GLY A 40 5.21 -16.78 8.23
C GLY A 40 5.67 -15.89 9.40
N THR A 41 5.66 -14.57 9.24
CA THR A 41 5.83 -13.66 10.38
C THR A 41 4.73 -13.94 11.40
N ALA A 42 5.10 -14.07 12.68
CA ALA A 42 4.17 -14.43 13.74
C ALA A 42 3.04 -13.40 13.86
N PRO A 43 1.76 -13.84 13.84
CA PRO A 43 0.62 -12.94 13.95
C PRO A 43 0.53 -12.32 15.34
N VAL A 44 -0.04 -11.11 15.41
CA VAL A 44 -0.32 -10.40 16.66
C VAL A 44 -1.74 -9.86 16.56
N SER A 45 -2.60 -10.27 17.48
CA SER A 45 -4.01 -9.87 17.50
C SER A 45 -4.17 -8.36 17.68
N PRO A 46 -5.20 -7.77 17.04
CA PRO A 46 -5.49 -6.35 17.21
C PRO A 46 -5.87 -6.02 18.66
N ARG A 47 -5.48 -4.83 19.12
CA ARG A 47 -5.73 -4.37 20.49
C ARG A 47 -6.55 -3.08 20.54
N ASP A 48 -6.97 -2.58 19.39
CA ASP A 48 -7.82 -1.41 19.28
C ASP A 48 -8.85 -1.60 18.16
N ARG A 49 -9.91 -0.80 18.20
CA ARG A 49 -11.03 -0.92 17.27
C ARG A 49 -10.65 -0.59 15.82
N VAL A 50 -9.70 0.31 15.63
CA VAL A 50 -9.27 0.70 14.27
C VAL A 50 -8.50 -0.44 13.62
N ALA A 51 -7.56 -1.07 14.35
CA ALA A 51 -6.84 -2.23 13.86
C ALA A 51 -7.76 -3.42 13.61
N GLU A 52 -8.75 -3.67 14.49
CA GLU A 52 -9.77 -4.71 14.28
C GLU A 52 -10.56 -4.46 13.00
N ARG A 53 -10.98 -3.22 12.78
CA ARG A 53 -11.69 -2.83 11.56
C ARG A 53 -10.82 -3.01 10.33
N ALA A 54 -9.55 -2.59 10.38
CA ALA A 54 -8.61 -2.78 9.30
C ALA A 54 -8.46 -4.27 8.93
N CYS A 55 -8.30 -5.14 9.92
CA CYS A 55 -8.22 -6.59 9.69
C CYS A 55 -9.47 -7.12 8.99
N ARG A 56 -10.67 -6.75 9.43
CA ARG A 56 -11.92 -7.16 8.78
C ARG A 56 -12.03 -6.66 7.35
N GLU A 57 -11.64 -5.41 7.09
CA GLU A 57 -11.68 -4.87 5.73
C GLU A 57 -10.65 -5.51 4.81
N ILE A 58 -9.47 -5.86 5.34
CA ILE A 58 -8.46 -6.61 4.60
C ILE A 58 -9.00 -8.00 4.21
N GLU A 59 -9.66 -8.70 5.13
CA GLU A 59 -10.30 -9.99 4.83
C GLU A 59 -11.37 -9.85 3.75
N ARG A 60 -12.18 -8.81 3.80
CA ARG A 60 -13.16 -8.51 2.75
C ARG A 60 -12.50 -8.24 1.40
N TYR A 61 -11.41 -7.48 1.38
CA TYR A 61 -10.65 -7.24 0.16
C TYR A 61 -10.05 -8.54 -0.41
N VAL A 62 -9.55 -9.42 0.43
CA VAL A 62 -9.04 -10.73 -0.01
C VAL A 62 -10.16 -11.57 -0.64
N ALA A 63 -11.37 -11.49 -0.12
CA ALA A 63 -12.54 -12.19 -0.66
C ALA A 63 -13.12 -11.49 -1.90
N ASP A 64 -13.03 -10.16 -1.97
CA ASP A 64 -13.60 -9.34 -3.03
C ASP A 64 -12.66 -8.18 -3.37
N PRO A 65 -11.97 -8.24 -4.53
CA PRO A 65 -11.04 -7.18 -4.92
C PRO A 65 -11.68 -5.81 -5.15
N GLU A 66 -13.01 -5.76 -5.31
CA GLU A 66 -13.75 -4.50 -5.45
C GLU A 66 -14.08 -3.84 -4.10
N HIS A 67 -13.74 -4.49 -2.99
CA HIS A 67 -13.98 -3.92 -1.67
C HIS A 67 -13.27 -2.57 -1.49
N HIS A 68 -14.03 -1.56 -1.08
CA HIS A 68 -13.51 -0.25 -0.74
C HIS A 68 -13.14 -0.17 0.74
N PHE A 69 -11.90 0.22 1.01
CA PHE A 69 -11.46 0.49 2.36
C PHE A 69 -12.10 1.79 2.88
N ALA A 70 -12.79 1.68 4.03
CA ALA A 70 -13.41 2.81 4.70
C ALA A 70 -12.80 3.06 6.09
N VAL A 71 -11.84 2.23 6.51
CA VAL A 71 -11.10 2.47 7.75
C VAL A 71 -10.39 3.82 7.70
N PRO A 72 -10.54 4.67 8.73
CA PRO A 72 -9.90 5.97 8.73
C PRO A 72 -8.37 5.84 8.80
N TYR A 73 -7.67 6.71 8.10
CA TYR A 73 -6.21 6.78 8.11
C TYR A 73 -5.71 8.22 8.04
N ARG A 74 -4.49 8.44 8.50
CA ARG A 74 -3.80 9.73 8.39
C ARG A 74 -2.52 9.56 7.61
N LEU A 75 -2.26 10.53 6.71
CA LEU A 75 -1.07 10.59 5.90
C LEU A 75 -0.15 11.71 6.41
N HIS A 76 1.10 11.36 6.66
CA HIS A 76 2.15 12.30 6.98
C HIS A 76 3.27 12.18 5.96
N GLY A 77 3.63 13.27 5.35
CA GLY A 77 4.68 13.33 4.35
C GLY A 77 4.97 14.75 3.89
N THR A 78 5.89 14.89 2.98
CA THR A 78 6.19 16.17 2.35
C THR A 78 5.00 16.65 1.50
N PRO A 79 4.89 17.94 1.18
CA PRO A 79 3.85 18.45 0.28
C PRO A 79 3.82 17.68 -1.06
N PHE A 80 4.96 17.33 -1.62
CA PHE A 80 5.04 16.55 -2.86
C PHE A 80 4.50 15.13 -2.68
N GLN A 81 4.91 14.43 -1.63
CA GLN A 81 4.41 13.08 -1.31
C GLN A 81 2.89 13.08 -1.16
N LEU A 82 2.33 14.04 -0.43
CA LEU A 82 0.88 14.18 -0.26
C LEU A 82 0.16 14.40 -1.60
N ARG A 83 0.74 15.16 -2.52
CA ARG A 83 0.19 15.34 -3.87
C ARG A 83 0.20 14.04 -4.67
N VAL A 84 1.29 13.28 -4.62
CA VAL A 84 1.37 11.96 -5.29
C VAL A 84 0.33 11.00 -4.73
N TRP A 85 0.24 10.88 -3.42
CA TRP A 85 -0.72 9.98 -2.79
C TRP A 85 -2.17 10.37 -3.10
N ARG A 86 -2.47 11.66 -3.21
CA ARG A 86 -3.80 12.13 -3.63
C ARG A 86 -4.14 11.69 -5.06
N GLU A 87 -3.19 11.73 -5.98
CA GLU A 87 -3.40 11.20 -7.34
C GLU A 87 -3.74 9.70 -7.31
N ILE A 88 -3.10 8.94 -6.42
CA ILE A 88 -3.35 7.51 -6.25
C ILE A 88 -4.73 7.28 -5.61
N GLU A 89 -5.08 8.04 -4.57
CA GLU A 89 -6.39 7.95 -3.92
C GLU A 89 -7.55 8.24 -4.88
N ASN A 90 -7.33 9.13 -5.84
CA ASN A 90 -8.33 9.53 -6.83
C ASN A 90 -8.45 8.58 -8.03
N LEU A 91 -7.66 7.51 -8.08
CA LEU A 91 -7.83 6.49 -9.12
C LEU A 91 -9.18 5.80 -8.97
N PHE A 92 -9.85 5.63 -10.11
CA PHE A 92 -11.03 4.77 -10.13
C PHE A 92 -10.67 3.36 -9.65
N PRO A 93 -11.60 2.67 -8.98
CA PRO A 93 -11.37 1.29 -8.57
C PRO A 93 -10.89 0.42 -9.74
N LEU A 94 -9.93 -0.46 -9.48
CA LEU A 94 -9.37 -1.40 -10.45
C LEU A 94 -8.81 -0.72 -11.72
N LYS A 95 -8.20 0.44 -11.57
CA LYS A 95 -7.46 1.14 -12.61
C LYS A 95 -5.99 1.28 -12.23
N THR A 96 -5.13 1.31 -13.24
CA THR A 96 -3.71 1.57 -13.09
C THR A 96 -3.34 2.94 -13.62
N ILE A 97 -2.21 3.46 -13.19
CA ILE A 97 -1.60 4.68 -13.70
C ILE A 97 -0.08 4.47 -13.74
N THR A 98 0.63 5.13 -14.62
CA THR A 98 2.08 5.05 -14.65
C THR A 98 2.74 6.14 -13.81
N TYR A 99 3.97 5.89 -13.38
CA TYR A 99 4.79 6.92 -12.72
C TYR A 99 4.93 8.16 -13.60
N GLY A 100 5.06 7.98 -14.93
CA GLY A 100 5.14 9.08 -15.90
C GLY A 100 3.88 9.91 -15.98
N GLU A 101 2.70 9.28 -15.95
CA GLU A 101 1.41 9.99 -15.98
C GLU A 101 1.21 10.84 -14.72
N ILE A 102 1.53 10.31 -13.54
CA ILE A 102 1.48 11.11 -12.30
C ILE A 102 2.49 12.25 -12.38
N ALA A 103 3.71 11.97 -12.82
CA ALA A 103 4.75 12.98 -12.96
C ALA A 103 4.33 14.12 -13.90
N ALA A 104 3.69 13.80 -15.03
CA ALA A 104 3.17 14.80 -15.96
C ALA A 104 2.12 15.69 -15.30
N ARG A 105 1.17 15.12 -14.57
CA ARG A 105 0.13 15.87 -13.85
C ARG A 105 0.70 16.79 -12.77
N LEU A 106 1.78 16.37 -12.12
CA LEU A 106 2.40 17.10 -11.02
C LEU A 106 3.59 17.97 -11.45
N GLN A 107 3.90 18.01 -12.76
CA GLN A 107 5.07 18.73 -13.30
C GLN A 107 6.38 18.29 -12.62
N SER A 108 6.57 16.97 -12.53
CA SER A 108 7.70 16.34 -11.86
C SER A 108 8.32 15.23 -12.73
N ALA A 109 9.17 14.41 -12.16
CA ALA A 109 9.83 13.30 -12.83
C ALA A 109 9.32 11.95 -12.31
N PRO A 110 9.26 10.90 -13.16
CA PRO A 110 8.82 9.56 -12.73
C PRO A 110 9.60 9.02 -11.53
N ARG A 111 10.89 9.29 -11.45
CA ARG A 111 11.74 8.87 -10.33
C ARG A 111 11.30 9.49 -8.98
N ALA A 112 10.94 10.77 -9.00
CA ALA A 112 10.44 11.44 -7.80
C ALA A 112 9.10 10.85 -7.35
N VAL A 113 8.21 10.56 -8.30
CA VAL A 113 6.94 9.87 -8.03
C VAL A 113 7.19 8.48 -7.45
N GLY A 114 8.13 7.72 -8.00
CA GLY A 114 8.52 6.41 -7.47
C GLY A 114 9.02 6.49 -6.03
N GLY A 115 9.81 7.49 -5.69
CA GLY A 115 10.25 7.76 -4.32
C GLY A 115 9.09 8.04 -3.37
N ALA A 116 8.13 8.84 -3.81
CA ALA A 116 6.92 9.14 -3.03
C ALA A 116 6.04 7.88 -2.83
N CYS A 117 5.89 7.05 -3.86
CA CYS A 117 5.17 5.77 -3.74
C CYS A 117 5.85 4.86 -2.71
N GLY A 118 7.18 4.77 -2.73
CA GLY A 118 7.94 3.98 -1.77
C GLY A 118 7.85 4.47 -0.33
N ALA A 119 7.49 5.73 -0.13
CA ALA A 119 7.33 6.35 1.19
C ALA A 119 5.88 6.31 1.71
N ASN A 120 4.95 5.72 0.96
CA ASN A 120 3.54 5.61 1.36
C ASN A 120 3.42 4.92 2.72
N PRO A 121 2.87 5.58 3.76
CA PRO A 121 2.78 5.01 5.10
C PRO A 121 1.67 3.98 5.26
N VAL A 122 0.67 3.95 4.38
CA VAL A 122 -0.48 3.05 4.45
C VAL A 122 -0.75 2.36 3.10
N PRO A 123 0.24 1.59 2.58
CA PRO A 123 0.03 0.86 1.33
C PRO A 123 -1.17 -0.09 1.44
N LEU A 124 -1.71 -0.52 0.33
CA LEU A 124 -2.96 -1.23 0.18
C LEU A 124 -4.18 -0.29 0.34
N ILE A 125 -4.26 0.46 1.43
CA ILE A 125 -5.33 1.45 1.65
C ILE A 125 -5.19 2.59 0.65
N VAL A 126 -3.98 3.19 0.56
CA VAL A 126 -3.59 4.05 -0.57
C VAL A 126 -2.88 3.14 -1.58
N PRO A 127 -3.53 2.80 -2.70
CA PRO A 127 -3.15 1.64 -3.50
C PRO A 127 -1.96 1.91 -4.44
N CYS A 128 -0.78 2.15 -3.89
CA CYS A 128 0.43 2.41 -4.68
C CYS A 128 0.87 1.22 -5.54
N HIS A 129 0.35 0.01 -5.29
CA HIS A 129 0.57 -1.15 -6.17
C HIS A 129 -0.04 -0.97 -7.57
N ARG A 130 -0.97 -0.03 -7.75
CA ARG A 130 -1.59 0.30 -9.04
C ARG A 130 -0.76 1.28 -9.87
N VAL A 131 0.38 1.74 -9.38
CA VAL A 131 1.31 2.59 -10.13
C VAL A 131 2.34 1.71 -10.82
N LEU A 132 2.38 1.78 -12.15
CA LEU A 132 3.20 0.93 -13.01
C LEU A 132 4.30 1.74 -13.72
N ALA A 133 5.31 1.04 -14.20
CA ALA A 133 6.31 1.62 -15.09
C ALA A 133 5.76 1.76 -16.53
N ALA A 134 6.51 2.44 -17.37
CA ALA A 134 6.18 2.63 -18.79
C ALA A 134 5.90 1.29 -19.47
N GLY A 135 4.89 1.26 -20.34
CA GLY A 135 4.47 0.04 -21.05
C GLY A 135 3.75 -0.98 -20.16
N GLY A 136 3.30 -0.61 -18.98
CA GLY A 136 2.58 -1.51 -18.07
C GLY A 136 3.47 -2.47 -17.29
N ARG A 137 4.79 -2.26 -17.29
CA ARG A 137 5.73 -3.07 -16.50
C ARG A 137 5.55 -2.78 -15.01
N LEU A 138 5.87 -3.77 -14.17
CA LEU A 138 5.71 -3.64 -12.71
C LEU A 138 6.50 -2.46 -12.13
N GLY A 139 7.74 -2.24 -12.60
CA GLY A 139 8.63 -1.30 -11.94
C GLY A 139 9.06 -1.79 -10.57
N GLY A 140 9.36 -0.86 -9.66
CA GLY A 140 9.64 -1.18 -8.27
C GLY A 140 8.39 -1.21 -7.41
N PHE A 141 8.54 -1.57 -6.14
CA PHE A 141 7.48 -1.53 -5.14
C PHE A 141 8.06 -1.33 -3.74
N MET A 142 7.39 -0.48 -2.95
CA MET A 142 7.78 -0.15 -1.57
C MET A 142 9.27 0.24 -1.42
N GLY A 143 9.76 1.02 -2.38
CA GLY A 143 11.13 1.51 -2.38
C GLY A 143 12.18 0.52 -2.84
N GLY A 144 11.79 -0.67 -3.36
CA GLY A 144 12.72 -1.72 -3.77
C GLY A 144 12.33 -2.42 -5.07
N ARG A 145 13.25 -3.25 -5.54
CA ARG A 145 13.05 -4.17 -6.66
C ARG A 145 13.31 -5.62 -6.25
N ASP A 146 13.34 -5.88 -4.95
CA ASP A 146 13.54 -7.21 -4.41
C ASP A 146 12.35 -8.11 -4.67
N ASP A 147 12.58 -9.42 -4.62
CA ASP A 147 11.59 -10.44 -4.99
C ASP A 147 10.32 -10.37 -4.14
N PHE A 148 10.46 -10.17 -2.83
CA PHE A 148 9.30 -10.16 -1.93
C PHE A 148 8.34 -8.98 -2.20
N PRO A 149 8.79 -7.72 -2.23
CA PRO A 149 7.90 -6.61 -2.57
C PRO A 149 7.24 -6.76 -3.95
N LEU A 150 7.99 -7.20 -4.95
CA LEU A 150 7.45 -7.43 -6.30
C LEU A 150 6.45 -8.58 -6.33
N ALA A 151 6.66 -9.63 -5.56
CA ALA A 151 5.70 -10.74 -5.43
C ALA A 151 4.38 -10.25 -4.83
N VAL A 152 4.41 -9.39 -3.82
CA VAL A 152 3.22 -8.75 -3.23
C VAL A 152 2.50 -7.92 -4.28
N LYS A 153 3.20 -7.04 -4.98
CA LYS A 153 2.63 -6.19 -6.03
C LYS A 153 1.96 -7.02 -7.12
N ARG A 154 2.63 -8.06 -7.57
CA ARG A 154 2.12 -8.98 -8.59
C ARG A 154 0.86 -9.70 -8.12
N TRP A 155 0.84 -10.18 -6.87
CA TRP A 155 -0.34 -10.83 -6.31
C TRP A 155 -1.53 -9.87 -6.26
N LEU A 156 -1.34 -8.64 -5.76
CA LEU A 156 -2.40 -7.64 -5.67
C LEU A 156 -2.97 -7.27 -7.04
N LEU A 157 -2.11 -7.06 -8.03
CA LEU A 157 -2.54 -6.73 -9.39
C LEU A 157 -3.31 -7.88 -10.04
N ARG A 158 -2.89 -9.14 -9.84
CA ARG A 158 -3.62 -10.30 -10.33
C ARG A 158 -4.97 -10.45 -9.64
N HIS A 159 -4.99 -10.27 -8.33
CA HIS A 159 -6.23 -10.32 -7.54
C HIS A 159 -7.26 -9.30 -8.03
N GLU A 160 -6.81 -8.13 -8.41
CA GLU A 160 -7.64 -7.06 -8.95
C GLU A 160 -7.95 -7.21 -10.47
N GLY A 161 -7.43 -8.24 -11.12
CA GLY A 161 -7.63 -8.46 -12.56
C GLY A 161 -6.87 -7.48 -13.44
N LEU A 162 -5.84 -6.82 -12.90
CA LEU A 162 -5.05 -5.80 -13.60
C LEU A 162 -3.76 -6.36 -14.21
N LEU A 163 -3.48 -7.62 -13.98
CA LEU A 163 -2.32 -8.34 -14.49
C LEU A 163 -2.73 -9.76 -14.85
N ALA A 164 -2.29 -10.26 -16.01
CA ALA A 164 -2.60 -11.62 -16.43
C ALA A 164 -1.94 -12.66 -15.49
N ALA A 165 -2.58 -13.84 -15.36
CA ALA A 165 -2.08 -14.90 -14.47
C ALA A 165 -0.69 -15.44 -14.84
N ALA A 166 -0.29 -15.28 -16.12
CA ALA A 166 1.00 -15.76 -16.65
C ALA A 166 2.13 -14.72 -16.57
N ASP A 167 1.88 -13.49 -16.16
CA ASP A 167 2.87 -12.40 -16.11
C ASP A 167 3.61 -12.30 -14.77
#